data_7625a2aa2fc77e03e1a55cf9ecde181e
#
_entry.id   7625a2aa2fc77e03e1a55cf9ecde181e
#
_cell.length_a   1.000
_cell.length_b   1.000
_cell.length_c   1.000
_cell.angle_alpha   90.00
_cell.angle_beta   90.00
_cell.angle_gamma   90.00
#
_symmetry.space_group_name_H-M   'P 1'
#
loop_
_entity.id
_entity.type
_entity.pdbx_description
1 polymer ?
#
loop_
_entity_poly.entity_id
_entity_poly.type
_entity_poly.pdbx_seq_one_letter_code
_entity_poly.pdbx_strand_id
1 'polypeptide(L)'
;QTSHIAMQLHIGRSELALITQVETLTYFPKIRDNFERLAKANALLEAVDQIALPDEPAPEMHIMLLRALHSLEKANSPLLVPSFFLKLMALEGTEPQVNQCVLCGETELVSFSPAEGGLLCQQHKRGIQTSPEAVKLLQKILGGELAAALNAPESRTTKEIDAIASTAIEYFLERKIKSTKILRT
;
A
#
# COMPACT_ATOMS: atom_id res chain seq x y z
N GLN A 1 -13.37 5.80 -11.66
CA GLN A 1 -14.25 4.64 -11.82
C GLN A 1 -13.37 3.40 -11.84
N THR A 2 -13.56 2.49 -10.89
CA THR A 2 -12.70 1.33 -10.69
C THR A 2 -13.23 0.14 -11.47
N SER A 3 -12.50 -0.28 -12.51
CA SER A 3 -12.78 -1.48 -13.30
C SER A 3 -11.47 -2.05 -13.84
N HIS A 4 -11.38 -3.38 -13.94
CA HIS A 4 -10.29 -4.04 -14.65
C HIS A 4 -10.71 -4.22 -16.12
N ILE A 5 -9.93 -3.67 -17.02
CA ILE A 5 -10.23 -3.69 -18.46
C ILE A 5 -9.02 -4.22 -19.24
N ALA A 6 -9.29 -4.86 -20.36
CA ALA A 6 -8.31 -5.12 -21.40
C ALA A 6 -8.52 -4.12 -22.53
N MET A 7 -7.44 -3.54 -23.05
CA MET A 7 -7.48 -2.61 -24.17
C MET A 7 -6.53 -3.05 -25.26
N GLN A 8 -6.98 -2.91 -26.51
CA GLN A 8 -6.12 -3.02 -27.66
C GLN A 8 -5.76 -1.62 -28.14
N LEU A 9 -4.47 -1.37 -28.27
CA LEU A 9 -3.93 -0.09 -28.70
C LEU A 9 -3.28 -0.25 -30.08
N HIS A 10 -3.53 0.73 -30.97
CA HIS A 10 -2.80 0.89 -32.20
C HIS A 10 -1.83 2.07 -32.04
N ILE A 11 -0.54 1.78 -32.15
CA ILE A 11 0.52 2.80 -32.08
C ILE A 11 0.90 3.16 -33.51
N GLY A 12 0.53 4.37 -33.93
CA GLY A 12 0.85 4.92 -35.24
C GLY A 12 2.17 5.70 -35.23
N ARG A 13 2.30 6.64 -36.18
CA ARG A 13 3.47 7.55 -36.26
C ARG A 13 3.40 8.74 -35.28
N SER A 14 2.25 8.94 -34.62
CA SER A 14 2.06 9.97 -33.61
C SER A 14 2.37 9.43 -32.22
N GLU A 15 2.67 10.31 -31.25
CA GLU A 15 2.88 9.98 -29.85
C GLU A 15 1.59 9.45 -29.16
N LEU A 16 0.42 9.65 -29.78
CA LEU A 16 -0.86 9.21 -29.25
C LEU A 16 -1.21 7.82 -29.78
N ALA A 17 -1.48 6.89 -28.85
CA ALA A 17 -2.05 5.59 -29.17
C ALA A 17 -3.56 5.69 -29.39
N LEU A 18 -4.09 5.00 -30.40
CA LEU A 18 -5.51 4.88 -30.66
C LEU A 18 -6.07 3.63 -29.96
N ILE A 19 -7.06 3.78 -29.11
CA ILE A 19 -7.78 2.65 -28.50
C ILE A 19 -8.71 2.07 -29.59
N THR A 20 -8.46 0.82 -30.00
CA THR A 20 -9.24 0.15 -31.03
C THR A 20 -10.28 -0.79 -30.46
N GLN A 21 -10.03 -1.36 -29.28
CA GLN A 21 -10.96 -2.25 -28.59
C GLN A 21 -10.80 -2.12 -27.08
N VAL A 22 -11.92 -2.23 -26.34
CA VAL A 22 -11.95 -2.28 -24.88
C VAL A 22 -12.89 -3.39 -24.44
N GLU A 23 -12.42 -4.22 -23.51
CA GLU A 23 -13.21 -5.25 -22.86
C GLU A 23 -13.12 -5.07 -21.34
N THR A 24 -14.28 -5.13 -20.66
CA THR A 24 -14.29 -5.10 -19.19
C THR A 24 -14.16 -6.52 -18.64
N LEU A 25 -13.05 -6.80 -18.00
CA LEU A 25 -12.75 -8.11 -17.41
C LEU A 25 -13.40 -8.28 -16.03
N THR A 26 -13.42 -7.21 -15.22
CA THR A 26 -14.00 -7.25 -13.88
C THR A 26 -14.58 -5.89 -13.49
N TYR A 27 -15.80 -5.91 -12.94
CA TYR A 27 -16.42 -4.80 -12.24
C TYR A 27 -16.22 -4.95 -10.74
N PHE A 28 -16.14 -3.81 -10.05
CA PHE A 28 -16.07 -3.75 -8.59
C PHE A 28 -17.25 -2.93 -8.05
N PRO A 29 -18.48 -3.47 -8.04
CA PRO A 29 -19.68 -2.72 -7.68
C PRO A 29 -19.68 -2.25 -6.22
N LYS A 30 -19.23 -3.09 -5.26
CA LYS A 30 -19.20 -2.71 -3.85
C LYS A 30 -18.17 -1.61 -3.57
N ILE A 31 -17.08 -1.56 -4.33
CA ILE A 31 -16.12 -0.45 -4.26
C ILE A 31 -16.79 0.83 -4.72
N ARG A 32 -17.54 0.79 -5.83
CA ARG A 32 -18.19 1.96 -6.43
C ARG A 32 -19.34 2.50 -5.61
N ASP A 33 -20.09 1.62 -4.95
CA ASP A 33 -21.28 1.98 -4.17
C ASP A 33 -20.97 2.41 -2.74
N ASN A 34 -19.70 2.33 -2.30
CA ASN A 34 -19.28 2.69 -0.96
C ASN A 34 -18.13 3.71 -1.00
N PHE A 35 -18.36 4.90 -0.43
CA PHE A 35 -17.40 6.01 -0.46
C PHE A 35 -16.05 5.66 0.16
N GLU A 36 -16.04 4.97 1.31
CA GLU A 36 -14.81 4.57 1.98
C GLU A 36 -13.98 3.58 1.14
N ARG A 37 -14.66 2.56 0.55
CA ARG A 37 -13.99 1.62 -0.36
C ARG A 37 -13.46 2.32 -1.60
N LEU A 38 -14.22 3.26 -2.16
CA LEU A 38 -13.78 4.04 -3.33
C LEU A 38 -12.55 4.88 -2.99
N ALA A 39 -12.51 5.52 -1.83
CA ALA A 39 -11.36 6.28 -1.37
C ALA A 39 -10.13 5.37 -1.16
N LYS A 40 -10.30 4.17 -0.58
CA LYS A 40 -9.23 3.16 -0.46
C LYS A 40 -8.73 2.72 -1.83
N ALA A 41 -9.61 2.40 -2.77
CA ALA A 41 -9.23 2.02 -4.13
C ALA A 41 -8.43 3.13 -4.82
N ASN A 42 -8.84 4.39 -4.68
CA ASN A 42 -8.10 5.53 -5.23
C ASN A 42 -6.71 5.66 -4.60
N ALA A 43 -6.54 5.41 -3.30
CA ALA A 43 -5.23 5.43 -2.66
C ALA A 43 -4.29 4.34 -3.20
N LEU A 44 -4.83 3.12 -3.46
CA LEU A 44 -4.07 2.03 -4.09
C LEU A 44 -3.64 2.41 -5.53
N LEU A 45 -4.58 2.93 -6.32
CA LEU A 45 -4.33 3.34 -7.70
C LEU A 45 -3.33 4.50 -7.78
N GLU A 46 -3.47 5.51 -6.93
CA GLU A 46 -2.55 6.65 -6.86
C GLU A 46 -1.12 6.21 -6.51
N ALA A 47 -0.96 5.29 -5.56
CA ALA A 47 0.36 4.77 -5.19
C ALA A 47 1.03 4.05 -6.37
N VAL A 48 0.28 3.22 -7.10
CA VAL A 48 0.79 2.53 -8.30
C VAL A 48 1.12 3.50 -9.41
N ASP A 49 0.24 4.49 -9.68
CA ASP A 49 0.44 5.50 -10.71
C ASP A 49 1.72 6.34 -10.48
N GLN A 50 2.09 6.56 -9.21
CA GLN A 50 3.31 7.31 -8.87
C GLN A 50 4.61 6.50 -9.00
N ILE A 51 4.52 5.16 -9.01
CA ILE A 51 5.68 4.26 -9.11
C ILE A 51 5.84 3.71 -10.53
N ALA A 52 4.74 3.39 -11.19
CA ALA A 52 4.77 2.81 -12.52
C ALA A 52 5.44 3.75 -13.53
N LEU A 53 6.41 3.22 -14.26
CA LEU A 53 7.08 3.97 -15.32
C LEU A 53 6.30 3.88 -16.64
N PRO A 54 6.19 4.97 -17.39
CA PRO A 54 5.60 4.94 -18.71
C PRO A 54 6.32 3.94 -19.62
N ASP A 55 5.57 3.19 -20.39
CA ASP A 55 6.05 2.22 -21.37
C ASP A 55 6.84 1.01 -20.80
N GLU A 56 6.89 0.87 -19.48
CA GLU A 56 7.51 -0.28 -18.83
C GLU A 56 6.43 -1.25 -18.27
N PRO A 57 6.45 -2.53 -18.71
CA PRO A 57 5.54 -3.52 -18.16
C PRO A 57 5.81 -3.81 -16.68
N ALA A 58 4.81 -3.70 -15.81
CA ALA A 58 4.90 -3.99 -14.38
C ALA A 58 3.91 -5.09 -13.96
N PRO A 59 4.08 -6.34 -14.42
CA PRO A 59 3.10 -7.41 -14.23
C PRO A 59 2.89 -7.78 -12.76
N GLU A 60 3.93 -7.77 -11.93
CA GLU A 60 3.82 -8.10 -10.50
C GLU A 60 3.05 -7.04 -9.73
N MET A 61 3.31 -5.77 -10.01
CA MET A 61 2.58 -4.63 -9.45
C MET A 61 1.10 -4.66 -9.87
N HIS A 62 0.82 -4.95 -11.15
CA HIS A 62 -0.54 -5.10 -11.67
C HIS A 62 -1.29 -6.24 -10.95
N ILE A 63 -0.68 -7.42 -10.81
CA ILE A 63 -1.27 -8.56 -10.11
C ILE A 63 -1.53 -8.21 -8.64
N MET A 64 -0.60 -7.54 -7.97
CA MET A 64 -0.75 -7.11 -6.58
C MET A 64 -1.91 -6.12 -6.42
N LEU A 65 -2.01 -5.11 -7.28
CA LEU A 65 -3.11 -4.15 -7.30
C LEU A 65 -4.46 -4.85 -7.52
N LEU A 66 -4.54 -5.75 -8.50
CA LEU A 66 -5.76 -6.48 -8.82
C LEU A 66 -6.22 -7.33 -7.62
N ARG A 67 -5.29 -8.04 -6.95
CA ARG A 67 -5.59 -8.79 -5.72
C ARG A 67 -6.09 -7.90 -4.59
N ALA A 68 -5.51 -6.72 -4.43
CA ALA A 68 -5.94 -5.73 -3.43
C ALA A 68 -7.35 -5.23 -3.72
N LEU A 69 -7.70 -4.90 -4.97
CA LEU A 69 -9.04 -4.50 -5.38
C LEU A 69 -10.07 -5.63 -5.17
N HIS A 70 -9.73 -6.87 -5.49
CA HIS A 70 -10.60 -8.03 -5.19
C HIS A 70 -10.80 -8.23 -3.69
N SER A 71 -9.75 -8.03 -2.88
CA SER A 71 -9.87 -8.08 -1.42
C SER A 71 -10.78 -6.98 -0.89
N LEU A 72 -10.64 -5.76 -1.41
CA LEU A 72 -11.46 -4.61 -1.05
C LEU A 72 -12.93 -4.81 -1.46
N GLU A 73 -13.19 -5.43 -2.60
CA GLU A 73 -14.54 -5.78 -3.03
C GLU A 73 -15.22 -6.77 -2.07
N LYS A 74 -14.45 -7.73 -1.52
CA LYS A 74 -14.94 -8.74 -0.57
C LYS A 74 -15.13 -8.18 0.83
N ALA A 75 -14.10 -7.50 1.36
CA ALA A 75 -14.05 -7.03 2.75
C ALA A 75 -13.40 -5.65 2.83
N ASN A 76 -13.97 -4.76 3.69
CA ASN A 76 -13.44 -3.41 3.91
C ASN A 76 -12.46 -3.38 5.09
N SER A 77 -11.34 -4.10 4.99
CA SER A 77 -10.33 -4.13 6.05
C SER A 77 -9.69 -2.75 6.27
N PRO A 78 -9.47 -2.33 7.54
CA PRO A 78 -8.70 -1.12 7.84
C PRO A 78 -7.22 -1.25 7.48
N LEU A 79 -6.71 -2.48 7.39
CA LEU A 79 -5.31 -2.76 7.09
C LEU A 79 -5.02 -2.96 5.60
N LEU A 80 -6.02 -2.91 4.72
CA LEU A 80 -5.79 -3.18 3.30
C LEU A 80 -4.81 -2.17 2.66
N VAL A 81 -5.11 -0.88 2.79
CA VAL A 81 -4.28 0.18 2.20
C VAL A 81 -2.88 0.21 2.82
N PRO A 82 -2.73 0.25 4.17
CA PRO A 82 -1.39 0.25 4.77
C PRO A 82 -0.58 -1.00 4.43
N SER A 83 -1.18 -2.19 4.41
CA SER A 83 -0.48 -3.41 4.01
C SER A 83 -0.05 -3.36 2.54
N PHE A 84 -0.90 -2.81 1.67
CA PHE A 84 -0.56 -2.64 0.26
C PHE A 84 0.66 -1.72 0.08
N PHE A 85 0.70 -0.59 0.78
CA PHE A 85 1.84 0.34 0.72
C PHE A 85 3.15 -0.33 1.15
N LEU A 86 3.13 -1.04 2.28
CA LEU A 86 4.32 -1.75 2.77
C LEU A 86 4.78 -2.85 1.80
N LYS A 87 3.84 -3.60 1.20
CA LYS A 87 4.15 -4.63 0.20
C LYS A 87 4.60 -4.04 -1.13
N LEU A 88 4.08 -2.87 -1.52
CA LEU A 88 4.52 -2.16 -2.71
C LEU A 88 5.97 -1.70 -2.56
N MET A 89 6.34 -1.14 -1.38
CA MET A 89 7.72 -0.81 -1.07
C MET A 89 8.64 -2.05 -1.08
N ALA A 90 8.15 -3.19 -0.57
CA ALA A 90 8.90 -4.45 -0.62
C ALA A 90 9.12 -4.93 -2.08
N LEU A 91 8.11 -4.78 -2.94
CA LEU A 91 8.22 -5.11 -4.37
C LEU A 91 9.29 -4.23 -5.07
N GLU A 92 9.38 -2.96 -4.68
CA GLU A 92 10.39 -2.01 -5.18
C GLU A 92 11.77 -2.14 -4.48
N GLY A 93 11.97 -3.18 -3.66
CA GLY A 93 13.25 -3.44 -3.00
C GLY A 93 13.54 -2.55 -1.79
N THR A 94 12.56 -1.81 -1.29
CA THR A 94 12.69 -0.88 -0.14
C THR A 94 11.86 -1.34 1.05
N GLU A 95 11.77 -2.66 1.28
CA GLU A 95 11.02 -3.24 2.40
C GLU A 95 11.53 -2.69 3.75
N PRO A 96 10.66 -2.11 4.59
CA PRO A 96 11.06 -1.64 5.91
C PRO A 96 11.54 -2.78 6.80
N GLN A 97 12.66 -2.57 7.52
CA GLN A 97 13.13 -3.51 8.52
C GLN A 97 12.24 -3.45 9.78
N VAL A 98 11.58 -4.59 10.10
CA VAL A 98 10.62 -4.66 11.24
C VAL A 98 10.98 -5.70 12.30
N ASN A 99 12.05 -6.46 12.10
CA ASN A 99 12.41 -7.56 13.01
C ASN A 99 13.46 -7.16 14.03
N GLN A 100 14.27 -6.15 13.74
CA GLN A 100 15.33 -5.65 14.60
C GLN A 100 15.60 -4.16 14.35
N CYS A 101 16.23 -3.50 15.28
CA CYS A 101 16.66 -2.12 15.13
C CYS A 101 17.60 -1.98 13.93
N VAL A 102 17.27 -1.09 13.01
CA VAL A 102 18.06 -0.87 11.77
C VAL A 102 19.51 -0.50 12.09
N LEU A 103 19.77 0.16 13.23
CA LEU A 103 21.09 0.69 13.56
C LEU A 103 21.97 -0.23 14.41
N CYS A 104 21.39 -1.08 15.27
CA CYS A 104 22.17 -1.91 16.19
C CYS A 104 21.74 -3.37 16.31
N GLY A 105 20.65 -3.77 15.63
CA GLY A 105 20.17 -5.14 15.68
C GLY A 105 19.37 -5.52 16.94
N GLU A 106 19.14 -4.59 17.90
CA GLU A 106 18.31 -4.83 19.08
C GLU A 106 16.86 -5.20 18.67
N THR A 107 16.25 -6.11 19.40
CA THR A 107 14.91 -6.64 19.08
C THR A 107 13.76 -5.99 19.83
N GLU A 108 14.05 -5.22 20.89
CA GLU A 108 13.05 -4.42 21.59
C GLU A 108 12.82 -3.09 20.87
N LEU A 109 11.76 -3.04 20.06
CA LEU A 109 11.46 -1.98 19.10
C LEU A 109 10.36 -1.06 19.61
N VAL A 110 10.56 0.27 19.51
CA VAL A 110 9.66 1.27 20.12
C VAL A 110 9.27 2.42 19.17
N SER A 111 9.94 2.55 18.03
CA SER A 111 9.61 3.62 17.07
C SER A 111 9.96 3.21 15.65
N PHE A 112 9.32 3.90 14.68
CA PHE A 112 9.57 3.73 13.25
C PHE A 112 10.12 5.02 12.64
N SER A 113 11.16 4.89 11.83
CA SER A 113 11.74 6.00 11.08
C SER A 113 11.83 5.65 9.60
N PRO A 114 11.09 6.38 8.73
CA PRO A 114 11.22 6.22 7.27
C PRO A 114 12.63 6.51 6.77
N ALA A 115 13.28 7.54 7.35
CA ALA A 115 14.64 7.93 6.98
C ALA A 115 15.69 6.85 7.27
N GLU A 116 15.45 6.04 8.30
CA GLU A 116 16.32 4.89 8.63
C GLU A 116 15.85 3.59 7.96
N GLY A 117 14.71 3.61 7.32
CA GLY A 117 14.14 2.45 6.61
C GLY A 117 13.56 1.38 7.52
N GLY A 118 13.11 1.71 8.76
CA GLY A 118 12.49 0.70 9.60
C GLY A 118 12.32 1.05 11.07
N LEU A 119 12.21 -0.01 11.89
CA LEU A 119 12.01 0.09 13.33
C LEU A 119 13.31 0.31 14.10
N LEU A 120 13.20 1.00 15.23
CA LEU A 120 14.30 1.43 16.10
C LEU A 120 14.01 1.06 17.55
N CYS A 121 15.07 0.70 18.28
CA CYS A 121 15.06 0.46 19.72
C CYS A 121 15.02 1.76 20.55
N GLN A 122 14.93 1.62 21.87
CA GLN A 122 14.88 2.77 22.80
C GLN A 122 16.10 3.69 22.71
N GLN A 123 17.30 3.15 22.46
CA GLN A 123 18.53 3.95 22.36
C GLN A 123 18.58 4.81 21.09
N HIS A 124 17.95 4.33 20.01
CA HIS A 124 17.93 5.00 18.72
C HIS A 124 16.56 5.63 18.40
N LYS A 125 15.69 5.74 19.41
CA LYS A 125 14.30 6.20 19.26
C LYS A 125 14.22 7.55 18.57
N ARG A 126 13.54 7.55 17.41
CA ARG A 126 13.15 8.74 16.64
C ARG A 126 11.98 8.39 15.67
N GLY A 127 11.33 9.41 15.14
CA GLY A 127 10.20 9.21 14.22
C GLY A 127 8.91 8.90 14.96
N ILE A 128 8.14 7.93 14.44
CA ILE A 128 6.79 7.59 14.92
C ILE A 128 6.91 6.59 16.07
N GLN A 129 6.35 6.92 17.24
CA GLN A 129 6.28 5.99 18.35
C GLN A 129 5.39 4.80 17.95
N THR A 130 5.87 3.59 18.25
CA THR A 130 5.26 2.34 17.81
C THR A 130 5.01 1.43 19.01
N SER A 131 3.76 0.99 19.19
CA SER A 131 3.41 0.05 20.26
C SER A 131 3.92 -1.36 19.97
N PRO A 132 4.14 -2.20 21.00
CA PRO A 132 4.53 -3.60 20.80
C PRO A 132 3.55 -4.40 19.94
N GLU A 133 2.26 -4.09 20.03
CA GLU A 133 1.20 -4.68 19.22
C GLU A 133 1.35 -4.29 17.75
N ALA A 134 1.68 -3.02 17.47
CA ALA A 134 1.94 -2.54 16.12
C ALA A 134 3.21 -3.16 15.53
N VAL A 135 4.28 -3.32 16.31
CA VAL A 135 5.48 -4.06 15.88
C VAL A 135 5.13 -5.46 15.42
N LYS A 136 4.41 -6.24 16.26
CA LYS A 136 3.97 -7.60 15.91
C LYS A 136 3.09 -7.63 14.65
N LEU A 137 2.24 -6.63 14.48
CA LEU A 137 1.34 -6.55 13.33
C LEU A 137 2.11 -6.21 12.04
N LEU A 138 3.09 -5.31 12.09
CA LEU A 138 4.03 -5.05 10.97
C LEU A 138 4.79 -6.32 10.56
N GLN A 139 5.30 -7.06 11.55
CA GLN A 139 5.99 -8.33 11.31
C GLN A 139 5.08 -9.37 10.62
N LYS A 140 3.81 -9.46 11.02
CA LYS A 140 2.83 -10.33 10.35
C LYS A 140 2.53 -9.91 8.91
N ILE A 141 2.34 -8.60 8.70
CA ILE A 141 2.06 -8.06 7.35
C ILE A 141 3.22 -8.37 6.40
N LEU A 142 4.45 -8.12 6.80
CA LEU A 142 5.64 -8.33 5.96
C LEU A 142 6.11 -9.79 5.97
N GLY A 143 5.95 -10.51 7.08
CA GLY A 143 6.38 -11.90 7.25
C GLY A 143 5.51 -12.97 6.61
N GLY A 144 4.46 -12.59 5.84
CA GLY A 144 3.64 -13.56 5.06
C GLY A 144 2.28 -13.93 5.68
N GLU A 145 1.94 -13.40 6.86
CA GLU A 145 0.64 -13.64 7.52
C GLU A 145 -0.41 -12.57 7.15
N LEU A 146 -0.32 -11.99 5.94
CA LEU A 146 -1.18 -10.89 5.50
C LEU A 146 -2.68 -11.23 5.60
N ALA A 147 -3.08 -12.44 5.22
CA ALA A 147 -4.49 -12.84 5.26
C ALA A 147 -5.07 -12.78 6.69
N ALA A 148 -4.28 -13.17 7.69
CA ALA A 148 -4.67 -13.05 9.10
C ALA A 148 -4.71 -11.59 9.56
N ALA A 149 -3.73 -10.78 9.15
CA ALA A 149 -3.68 -9.35 9.48
C ALA A 149 -4.89 -8.59 8.91
N LEU A 150 -5.32 -8.88 7.69
CA LEU A 150 -6.47 -8.22 7.05
C LEU A 150 -7.82 -8.47 7.76
N ASN A 151 -7.92 -9.47 8.61
CA ASN A 151 -9.10 -9.75 9.42
C ASN A 151 -9.14 -8.95 10.74
N ALA A 152 -8.10 -8.18 11.07
CA ALA A 152 -8.07 -7.38 12.28
C ALA A 152 -9.15 -6.28 12.24
N PRO A 153 -9.91 -6.10 13.32
CA PRO A 153 -10.89 -5.02 13.43
C PRO A 153 -10.17 -3.65 13.54
N GLU A 154 -10.93 -2.59 13.27
CA GLU A 154 -10.42 -1.25 13.51
C GLU A 154 -10.07 -1.05 14.99
N SER A 155 -8.89 -0.52 15.26
CA SER A 155 -8.33 -0.35 16.59
C SER A 155 -7.26 0.75 16.60
N ARG A 156 -6.77 1.12 17.81
CA ARG A 156 -5.62 2.00 17.91
C ARG A 156 -4.41 1.45 17.15
N THR A 157 -4.16 0.14 17.25
CA THR A 157 -3.05 -0.52 16.58
C THR A 157 -3.16 -0.42 15.07
N THR A 158 -4.35 -0.65 14.48
CA THR A 158 -4.53 -0.52 13.02
C THR A 158 -4.34 0.92 12.55
N LYS A 159 -4.68 1.93 13.36
CA LYS A 159 -4.41 3.36 13.09
C LYS A 159 -2.92 3.68 13.16
N GLU A 160 -2.18 3.06 14.09
CA GLU A 160 -0.72 3.18 14.16
C GLU A 160 -0.07 2.61 12.87
N ILE A 161 -0.52 1.45 12.41
CA ILE A 161 -0.04 0.86 11.15
C ILE A 161 -0.34 1.77 9.96
N ASP A 162 -1.55 2.34 9.90
CA ASP A 162 -1.91 3.28 8.82
C ASP A 162 -0.99 4.51 8.82
N ALA A 163 -0.71 5.08 9.98
CA ALA A 163 0.19 6.23 10.11
C ALA A 163 1.62 5.87 9.67
N ILE A 164 2.13 4.71 10.09
CA ILE A 164 3.47 4.23 9.74
C ILE A 164 3.57 3.99 8.23
N ALA A 165 2.65 3.20 7.66
CA ALA A 165 2.69 2.84 6.26
C ALA A 165 2.51 4.05 5.33
N SER A 166 1.62 4.98 5.68
CA SER A 166 1.44 6.21 4.92
C SER A 166 2.67 7.11 4.96
N THR A 167 3.31 7.25 6.15
CA THR A 167 4.52 8.04 6.26
C THR A 167 5.69 7.39 5.51
N ALA A 168 5.78 6.05 5.55
CA ALA A 168 6.81 5.29 4.85
C ALA A 168 6.69 5.45 3.33
N ILE A 169 5.50 5.23 2.78
CA ILE A 169 5.30 5.33 1.33
C ILE A 169 5.45 6.78 0.83
N GLU A 170 4.96 7.78 1.58
CA GLU A 170 5.13 9.19 1.23
C GLU A 170 6.61 9.62 1.26
N TYR A 171 7.40 9.08 2.19
CA TYR A 171 8.84 9.30 2.24
C TYR A 171 9.56 8.65 1.04
N PHE A 172 9.20 7.40 0.72
CA PHE A 172 9.73 6.67 -0.43
C PHE A 172 9.43 7.36 -1.76
N LEU A 173 8.20 7.85 -1.92
CA LEU A 173 7.76 8.54 -3.14
C LEU A 173 8.25 9.99 -3.24
N GLU A 174 8.80 10.55 -2.15
CA GLU A 174 9.07 12.00 -2.01
C GLU A 174 7.82 12.88 -2.29
N ARG A 175 6.64 12.29 -2.20
CA ARG A 175 5.34 12.89 -2.53
C ARG A 175 4.25 12.40 -1.58
N LYS A 176 3.20 13.23 -1.43
CA LYS A 176 2.01 12.87 -0.66
C LYS A 176 1.00 12.13 -1.51
N ILE A 177 0.40 11.07 -0.96
CA ILE A 177 -0.77 10.41 -1.54
C ILE A 177 -2.01 11.22 -1.16
N LYS A 178 -2.63 11.90 -2.12
CA LYS A 178 -3.75 12.82 -1.88
C LYS A 178 -5.01 12.07 -1.43
N SER A 179 -5.24 10.89 -1.98
CA SER A 179 -6.42 10.08 -1.69
C SER A 179 -6.46 9.58 -0.24
N THR A 180 -5.33 9.44 0.47
CA THR A 180 -5.31 9.06 1.89
C THR A 180 -5.88 10.14 2.80
N LYS A 181 -5.87 11.40 2.40
CA LYS A 181 -6.49 12.48 3.19
C LYS A 181 -7.99 12.32 3.34
N ILE A 182 -8.65 11.77 2.32
CA ILE A 182 -10.09 11.52 2.31
C ILE A 182 -10.47 10.42 3.33
N LEU A 183 -9.57 9.48 3.58
CA LEU A 183 -9.78 8.38 4.53
C LEU A 183 -9.64 8.80 6.00
N ARG A 184 -9.07 9.97 6.26
CA ARG A 184 -8.78 10.48 7.61
C ARG A 184 -9.71 11.60 8.07
N THR A 185 -10.68 12.00 7.22
CA THR A 185 -11.76 12.95 7.54
C THR A 185 -12.95 12.23 8.11
#